data_d4ce43c63ecc4d016cb179c60460e0d1
#
_entry.id   d4ce43c63ecc4d016cb179c60460e0d1
#
_cell.length_a   1.000
_cell.length_b   1.000
_cell.length_c   1.000
_cell.angle_alpha   90.00
_cell.angle_beta   90.00
_cell.angle_gamma   90.00
#
_symmetry.space_group_name_H-M   'P 1'
#
loop_
_entity.id
_entity.type
_entity.pdbx_description
1 polymer ?
#
loop_
_entity_poly.entity_id
_entity_poly.type
_entity_poly.pdbx_seq_one_letter_code
_entity_poly.pdbx_strand_id
1 'polypeptide(L)'
;MERVSLSETTEAVENVHLAQLAAGEGMSVQHFEFEPGATVPKHDHHHEQTGFVYEGELTFLVEDGEVVVGAGESYVIAGEELHGAENRGETVVRGVDIFSPPRTNPDWAE
;
A
#
# COMPACT_ATOMS: atom_id res chain seq x y z
N MET A 1 -7.15 23.93 3.74
CA MET A 1 -6.85 22.73 2.92
C MET A 1 -5.36 22.60 2.76
N GLU A 2 -4.84 21.39 2.87
CA GLU A 2 -3.41 21.13 2.69
C GLU A 2 -3.19 20.30 1.42
N ARG A 3 -2.03 20.53 0.81
CA ARG A 3 -1.64 19.81 -0.40
C ARG A 3 -0.25 19.23 -0.17
N VAL A 4 -0.07 17.93 -0.42
CA VAL A 4 1.20 17.25 -0.27
C VAL A 4 1.56 16.61 -1.60
N SER A 5 2.77 16.85 -2.08
CA SER A 5 3.25 16.30 -3.34
C SER A 5 4.10 15.06 -3.10
N LEU A 6 4.00 14.10 -4.00
CA LEU A 6 4.91 12.96 -4.00
C LEU A 6 6.29 13.45 -4.43
N SER A 7 7.26 13.43 -3.54
CA SER A 7 8.62 13.91 -3.83
C SER A 7 9.68 12.86 -3.51
N GLU A 8 9.61 12.27 -2.34
CA GLU A 8 10.59 11.27 -1.89
C GLU A 8 9.90 10.04 -1.37
N THR A 9 10.51 8.88 -1.58
CA THR A 9 10.03 7.62 -1.05
C THR A 9 11.06 7.05 -0.09
N THR A 10 10.58 6.21 0.82
CA THR A 10 11.43 5.46 1.75
C THR A 10 11.29 3.98 1.42
N GLU A 11 12.40 3.29 1.30
CA GLU A 11 12.35 1.84 1.10
C GLU A 11 12.02 1.17 2.43
N ALA A 12 10.78 0.70 2.55
CA ALA A 12 10.25 0.13 3.79
C ALA A 12 10.75 -1.29 4.01
N VAL A 13 10.71 -2.09 2.97
CA VAL A 13 11.33 -3.41 2.88
C VAL A 13 11.96 -3.46 1.50
N GLU A 14 12.76 -4.47 1.24
CA GLU A 14 13.49 -4.55 -0.03
C GLU A 14 12.56 -4.40 -1.22
N ASN A 15 12.87 -3.45 -2.10
CA ASN A 15 12.15 -3.16 -3.34
C ASN A 15 10.72 -2.63 -3.18
N VAL A 16 10.32 -2.23 -1.98
CA VAL A 16 9.04 -1.58 -1.71
C VAL A 16 9.30 -0.15 -1.23
N HIS A 17 8.84 0.81 -2.01
CA HIS A 17 9.07 2.23 -1.73
C HIS A 17 7.75 2.90 -1.37
N LEU A 18 7.72 3.53 -0.21
CA LEU A 18 6.52 4.15 0.34
C LEU A 18 6.72 5.64 0.57
N ALA A 19 5.65 6.39 0.44
CA ALA A 19 5.65 7.81 0.76
C ALA A 19 4.33 8.16 1.44
N GLN A 20 4.42 8.85 2.55
CA GLN A 20 3.23 9.36 3.22
C GLN A 20 2.82 10.67 2.56
N LEU A 21 1.57 10.75 2.15
CA LEU A 21 1.01 11.93 1.52
C LEU A 21 0.07 12.64 2.51
N ALA A 22 -1.03 13.19 2.03
CA ALA A 22 -1.94 13.96 2.88
C ALA A 22 -2.52 13.13 4.02
N ALA A 23 -2.68 13.74 5.19
CA ALA A 23 -3.27 13.10 6.36
C ALA A 23 -4.20 14.08 7.06
N GLY A 24 -5.39 13.61 7.39
CA GLY A 24 -6.37 14.35 8.15
C GLY A 24 -6.63 13.69 9.49
N GLU A 25 -7.73 14.06 10.13
CA GLU A 25 -8.10 13.46 11.41
C GLU A 25 -8.66 12.05 11.26
N GLY A 26 -9.31 11.74 10.16
CA GLY A 26 -9.98 10.47 9.95
C GLY A 26 -9.28 9.50 9.00
N MET A 27 -8.34 9.99 8.21
CA MET A 27 -7.68 9.15 7.21
C MET A 27 -6.37 9.74 6.73
N SER A 28 -5.53 8.90 6.13
CA SER A 28 -4.28 9.32 5.51
C SER A 28 -4.07 8.61 4.19
N VAL A 29 -3.27 9.21 3.30
CA VAL A 29 -2.93 8.65 1.99
C VAL A 29 -1.46 8.27 1.98
N GLN A 30 -1.18 7.07 1.47
CA GLN A 30 0.17 6.55 1.30
C GLN A 30 0.34 6.13 -0.16
N HIS A 31 1.41 6.58 -0.80
CA HIS A 31 1.77 6.11 -2.13
C HIS A 31 2.66 4.88 -1.98
N PHE A 32 2.47 3.89 -2.84
CA PHE A 32 3.33 2.72 -2.85
C PHE A 32 3.89 2.44 -4.24
N GLU A 33 5.09 1.85 -4.25
CA GLU A 33 5.76 1.41 -5.46
C GLU A 33 6.45 0.09 -5.15
N PHE A 34 6.10 -0.95 -5.90
CA PHE A 34 6.71 -2.27 -5.77
C PHE A 34 7.53 -2.56 -7.02
N GLU A 35 8.82 -2.75 -6.86
CA GLU A 35 9.65 -3.22 -7.96
C GLU A 35 9.36 -4.70 -8.26
N PRO A 36 9.66 -5.19 -9.47
CA PRO A 36 9.47 -6.61 -9.76
C PRO A 36 10.14 -7.51 -8.72
N GLY A 37 9.42 -8.52 -8.25
CA GLY A 37 9.89 -9.43 -7.23
C GLY A 37 9.72 -8.97 -5.79
N ALA A 38 9.27 -7.74 -5.58
CA ALA A 38 9.06 -7.21 -4.23
C ALA A 38 7.97 -7.98 -3.50
N THR A 39 8.18 -8.23 -2.22
CA THR A 39 7.24 -8.96 -1.37
C THR A 39 7.09 -8.27 -0.03
N VAL A 40 5.84 -8.10 0.40
CA VAL A 40 5.49 -7.72 1.77
C VAL A 40 4.83 -8.94 2.39
N PRO A 41 5.43 -9.55 3.44
CA PRO A 41 4.85 -10.73 4.07
C PRO A 41 3.49 -10.44 4.70
N LYS A 42 2.72 -11.50 4.93
CA LYS A 42 1.42 -11.35 5.59
C LYS A 42 1.57 -10.72 6.96
N HIS A 43 0.75 -9.72 7.22
CA HIS A 43 0.70 -9.00 8.49
C HIS A 43 -0.72 -8.47 8.67
N ASP A 44 -1.01 -7.93 9.85
CA ASP A 44 -2.27 -7.27 10.11
C ASP A 44 -2.02 -5.94 10.82
N HIS A 45 -3.01 -5.09 10.82
CA HIS A 45 -3.01 -3.83 11.56
C HIS A 45 -4.45 -3.42 11.82
N HIS A 46 -4.64 -2.53 12.78
CA HIS A 46 -5.99 -2.12 13.17
C HIS A 46 -6.67 -1.19 12.16
N HIS A 47 -5.91 -0.56 11.29
CA HIS A 47 -6.45 0.35 10.29
C HIS A 47 -7.30 -0.39 9.25
N GLU A 48 -8.41 0.21 8.87
CA GLU A 48 -9.09 -0.17 7.64
C GLU A 48 -8.29 0.45 6.50
N GLN A 49 -8.14 -0.27 5.41
CA GLN A 49 -7.33 0.17 4.29
C GLN A 49 -8.11 -0.01 2.99
N THR A 50 -8.18 1.05 2.19
CA THR A 50 -8.62 0.95 0.80
C THR A 50 -7.46 1.35 -0.07
N GLY A 51 -7.48 0.93 -1.33
CA GLY A 51 -6.40 1.29 -2.23
C GLY A 51 -6.82 1.24 -3.69
N PHE A 52 -5.93 1.75 -4.52
CA PHE A 52 -6.15 1.83 -5.96
C PHE A 52 -4.81 1.65 -6.65
N VAL A 53 -4.74 0.67 -7.54
CA VAL A 53 -3.55 0.42 -8.37
C VAL A 53 -3.71 1.22 -9.66
N TYR A 54 -2.74 2.06 -10.00
CA TYR A 54 -2.83 2.83 -11.24
C TYR A 54 -1.80 2.41 -12.28
N GLU A 55 -0.83 1.57 -11.90
CA GLU A 55 0.17 1.04 -12.81
C GLU A 55 0.57 -0.36 -12.39
N GLY A 56 0.59 -1.31 -13.33
CA GLY A 56 1.01 -2.68 -13.05
C GLY A 56 -0.07 -3.53 -12.44
N GLU A 57 0.33 -4.65 -11.86
CA GLU A 57 -0.57 -5.64 -11.29
C GLU A 57 0.04 -6.18 -9.99
N LEU A 58 -0.70 -6.10 -8.91
CA LEU A 58 -0.24 -6.53 -7.58
C LEU A 58 -1.03 -7.74 -7.13
N THR A 59 -0.35 -8.76 -6.63
CA THR A 59 -0.98 -9.95 -6.07
C THR A 59 -1.03 -9.82 -4.55
N PHE A 60 -2.23 -9.78 -4.00
CA PHE A 60 -2.44 -9.77 -2.56
C PHE A 60 -2.55 -11.19 -2.04
N LEU A 61 -1.87 -11.44 -0.93
CA LEU A 61 -1.94 -12.71 -0.22
C LEU A 61 -2.90 -12.51 0.93
N VAL A 62 -3.97 -13.28 0.95
CA VAL A 62 -5.00 -13.20 2.00
C VAL A 62 -5.11 -14.56 2.69
N GLU A 63 -5.91 -14.63 3.75
CA GLU A 63 -6.00 -15.85 4.56
C GLU A 63 -6.41 -17.05 3.73
N ASP A 64 -7.38 -16.88 2.83
CA ASP A 64 -7.96 -17.97 2.07
C ASP A 64 -7.45 -18.05 0.62
N GLY A 65 -6.34 -17.38 0.30
CA GLY A 65 -5.82 -17.45 -1.06
C GLY A 65 -5.16 -16.16 -1.52
N GLU A 66 -5.39 -15.83 -2.78
CA GLU A 66 -4.76 -14.69 -3.44
C GLU A 66 -5.77 -13.90 -4.22
N VAL A 67 -5.55 -12.58 -4.30
CA VAL A 67 -6.38 -11.67 -5.10
C VAL A 67 -5.44 -10.82 -5.94
N VAL A 68 -5.63 -10.84 -7.26
CA VAL A 68 -4.83 -10.03 -8.18
C VAL A 68 -5.58 -8.74 -8.47
N VAL A 69 -4.90 -7.62 -8.28
CA VAL A 69 -5.46 -6.28 -8.51
C VAL A 69 -4.60 -5.58 -9.56
N GLY A 70 -5.22 -5.24 -10.69
CA GLY A 70 -4.52 -4.58 -11.80
C GLY A 70 -4.79 -3.09 -11.86
N ALA A 71 -4.12 -2.43 -12.79
CA ALA A 71 -4.27 -0.99 -12.98
C ALA A 71 -5.73 -0.63 -13.23
N GLY A 72 -6.22 0.37 -12.54
CA GLY A 72 -7.61 0.82 -12.63
C GLY A 72 -8.54 0.13 -11.65
N GLU A 73 -8.02 -0.79 -10.83
CA GLU A 73 -8.84 -1.52 -9.85
C GLU A 73 -8.54 -1.07 -8.43
N SER A 74 -9.55 -1.16 -7.59
CA SER A 74 -9.45 -0.80 -6.18
C SER A 74 -9.76 -2.00 -5.29
N TYR A 75 -9.40 -1.87 -4.01
CA TYR A 75 -9.60 -2.94 -3.04
C TYR A 75 -9.88 -2.35 -1.67
N VAL A 76 -10.41 -3.19 -0.78
CA VAL A 76 -10.58 -2.85 0.63
C VAL A 76 -10.08 -4.01 1.48
N ILE A 77 -9.36 -3.68 2.54
CA ILE A 77 -8.84 -4.63 3.51
C ILE A 77 -9.40 -4.20 4.87
N ALA A 78 -10.15 -5.08 5.51
CA ALA A 78 -10.73 -4.80 6.81
C ALA A 78 -9.66 -4.64 7.87
N GLY A 79 -9.95 -3.89 8.92
CA GLY A 79 -9.05 -3.79 10.06
C GLY A 79 -8.78 -5.18 10.62
N GLU A 80 -7.50 -5.44 10.93
CA GLU A 80 -7.01 -6.70 11.49
C GLU A 80 -7.09 -7.91 10.55
N GLU A 81 -7.44 -7.70 9.29
CA GLU A 81 -7.42 -8.76 8.29
C GLU A 81 -5.97 -9.05 7.88
N LEU A 82 -5.58 -10.33 7.96
CA LEU A 82 -4.23 -10.75 7.58
C LEU A 82 -4.05 -10.61 6.06
N HIS A 83 -3.01 -9.90 5.65
CA HIS A 83 -2.73 -9.67 4.23
C HIS A 83 -1.26 -9.42 3.97
N GLY A 84 -0.83 -9.73 2.77
CA GLY A 84 0.48 -9.40 2.24
C GLY A 84 0.34 -9.07 0.77
N ALA A 85 1.45 -8.75 0.10
CA ALA A 85 1.41 -8.37 -1.30
C ALA A 85 2.73 -8.72 -1.99
N GLU A 86 2.63 -9.08 -3.27
CA GLU A 86 3.80 -9.40 -4.09
C GLU A 86 3.63 -8.83 -5.49
N ASN A 87 4.72 -8.30 -6.03
CA ASN A 87 4.78 -7.98 -7.45
C ASN A 87 5.41 -9.17 -8.18
N ARG A 88 4.57 -9.99 -8.81
CA ARG A 88 5.00 -11.18 -9.55
C ARG A 88 5.24 -10.90 -11.03
N GLY A 89 5.04 -9.68 -11.47
CA GLY A 89 5.24 -9.28 -12.84
C GLY A 89 6.65 -8.82 -13.13
N GLU A 90 6.82 -8.26 -14.32
CA GLU A 90 8.13 -7.79 -14.80
C GLU A 90 8.23 -6.27 -14.82
N THR A 91 7.17 -5.57 -14.46
CA THR A 91 7.13 -4.11 -14.42
C THR A 91 6.80 -3.63 -13.01
N VAL A 92 7.12 -2.37 -12.75
CA VAL A 92 6.81 -1.71 -11.47
C VAL A 92 5.30 -1.63 -11.26
N VAL A 93 4.87 -1.81 -10.01
CA VAL A 93 3.47 -1.58 -9.61
C VAL A 93 3.42 -0.30 -8.80
N ARG A 94 2.47 0.58 -9.12
CA ARG A 94 2.25 1.83 -8.39
C ARG A 94 0.79 2.00 -8.04
N GLY A 95 0.56 2.55 -6.86
CA GLY A 95 -0.79 2.81 -6.38
C GLY A 95 -0.79 3.67 -5.14
N VAL A 96 -2.00 3.84 -4.60
CA VAL A 96 -2.18 4.57 -3.35
C VAL A 96 -3.04 3.75 -2.40
N ASP A 97 -2.75 3.89 -1.11
CA ASP A 97 -3.54 3.32 -0.02
C ASP A 97 -4.09 4.46 0.82
N ILE A 98 -5.30 4.25 1.32
CA ILE A 98 -5.95 5.16 2.26
C ILE A 98 -6.19 4.36 3.54
N PHE A 99 -5.68 4.89 4.66
CA PHE A 99 -5.81 4.27 5.98
C PHE A 99 -6.75 5.07 6.86
N SER A 100 -7.63 4.39 7.56
CA SER A 100 -8.51 4.98 8.57
C SER A 100 -8.47 4.10 9.83
N PRO A 101 -8.10 4.64 10.99
CA PRO A 101 -7.60 5.99 11.24
C PRO A 101 -6.27 6.28 10.51
N PRO A 102 -5.82 7.53 10.50
CA PRO A 102 -4.58 7.89 9.79
C PRO A 102 -3.39 7.06 10.25
N ARG A 103 -2.56 6.65 9.29
CA ARG A 103 -1.30 5.96 9.57
C ARG A 103 -0.17 6.97 9.45
N THR A 104 0.03 7.78 10.51
CA THR A 104 0.93 8.93 10.47
C THR A 104 2.34 8.68 11.01
N ASN A 105 2.53 7.59 11.74
CA ASN A 105 3.85 7.22 12.28
C ASN A 105 4.12 5.73 12.01
N PRO A 106 4.17 5.32 10.75
CA PRO A 106 4.45 3.91 10.44
C PRO A 106 5.91 3.56 10.78
N ASP A 107 6.17 2.28 11.03
CA ASP A 107 7.50 1.81 11.43
C ASP A 107 8.59 2.14 10.39
N TRP A 108 8.22 2.23 9.12
CA TRP A 108 9.17 2.52 8.05
C TRP A 108 9.50 4.00 7.92
N ALA A 109 8.73 4.88 8.56
CA ALA A 109 8.96 6.33 8.50
C ALA A 109 9.74 6.80 9.74
N GLU A 110 10.67 7.72 9.55
CA GLU A 110 11.49 8.27 10.61
C GLU A 110 11.15 9.70 10.93
#